data_a4be330b96424d724262a65b10c3dcca
#
_entry.id   a4be330b96424d724262a65b10c3dcca
#
_cell.length_a   1.000
_cell.length_b   1.000
_cell.length_c   1.000
_cell.angle_alpha   90.00
_cell.angle_beta   90.00
_cell.angle_gamma   90.00
#
_symmetry.space_group_name_H-M   'P 1'
#
loop_
_entity.id
_entity.type
_entity.pdbx_description
1 polymer ?
#
loop_
_entity_poly.entity_id
_entity_poly.type
_entity_poly.pdbx_seq_one_letter_code
_entity_poly.pdbx_strand_id
1 'polypeptide(L)'
;GTPAVIKGKEHVTGVALTDGAELPADLVIAGIGVNPEVTLAQQCSLAVDNGIVTDAQCRTDDPNIFAIGDCANRPMVHFDNRRVRLESVHNAIEGAKIATAAILGQPAPALEAPWFWSDQYDLKLQIAGLFQGYDHIAFRGVPEARSFAAFYYRSGKLIAGDAVNRPGEYLGAKMLIEKGRSLRYRWRVVIHP
;
A
#
# COMPACT_ATOMS: atom_id res chain seq x y z
N GLY A 1 -23.29 -9.38 1.46
CA GLY A 1 -22.77 -10.65 1.96
C GLY A 1 -21.36 -10.92 1.47
N THR A 2 -20.63 -11.80 2.14
CA THR A 2 -19.29 -12.22 1.72
C THR A 2 -19.42 -13.44 0.79
N PRO A 3 -18.69 -13.52 -0.35
CA PRO A 3 -18.69 -14.72 -1.18
C PRO A 3 -18.23 -15.95 -0.40
N ALA A 4 -18.96 -17.05 -0.51
CA ALA A 4 -18.66 -18.31 0.15
C ALA A 4 -18.28 -19.41 -0.85
N VAL A 5 -19.05 -19.57 -1.92
CA VAL A 5 -18.87 -20.67 -2.90
C VAL A 5 -19.20 -20.16 -4.31
N ILE A 6 -18.33 -20.45 -5.26
CA ILE A 6 -18.62 -20.32 -6.70
C ILE A 6 -19.37 -21.58 -7.14
N LYS A 7 -20.57 -21.40 -7.70
CA LYS A 7 -21.42 -22.49 -8.16
C LYS A 7 -21.19 -22.81 -9.64
N GLY A 8 -21.47 -24.07 -10.00
CA GLY A 8 -21.35 -24.60 -11.35
C GLY A 8 -20.46 -25.84 -11.40
N LYS A 9 -20.59 -26.66 -12.46
CA LYS A 9 -19.75 -27.85 -12.65
C LYS A 9 -18.77 -27.64 -13.83
N GLU A 10 -19.26 -27.40 -15.02
CA GLU A 10 -18.46 -27.16 -16.22
C GLU A 10 -18.26 -25.67 -16.48
N HIS A 11 -19.18 -24.85 -16.04
CA HIS A 11 -19.14 -23.39 -16.12
C HIS A 11 -19.78 -22.78 -14.87
N VAL A 12 -19.42 -21.54 -14.60
CA VAL A 12 -20.00 -20.78 -13.47
C VAL A 12 -21.48 -20.54 -13.73
N THR A 13 -22.31 -20.73 -12.70
CA THR A 13 -23.76 -20.44 -12.72
C THR A 13 -24.16 -19.43 -11.65
N GLY A 14 -23.28 -19.11 -10.72
CA GLY A 14 -23.55 -18.14 -9.66
C GLY A 14 -22.55 -18.16 -8.54
N VAL A 15 -22.77 -17.28 -7.56
CA VAL A 15 -22.00 -17.18 -6.32
C VAL A 15 -22.96 -17.26 -5.13
N ALA A 16 -22.73 -18.20 -4.21
CA ALA A 16 -23.42 -18.24 -2.92
C ALA A 16 -22.66 -17.37 -1.91
N LEU A 17 -23.41 -16.60 -1.14
CA LEU A 17 -22.89 -15.74 -0.09
C LEU A 17 -23.05 -16.41 1.30
N THR A 18 -22.31 -15.93 2.29
CA THR A 18 -22.33 -16.45 3.68
C THR A 18 -23.66 -16.23 4.39
N ASP A 19 -24.49 -15.29 3.95
CA ASP A 19 -25.84 -15.02 4.46
C ASP A 19 -26.92 -15.88 3.81
N GLY A 20 -26.54 -16.79 2.91
CA GLY A 20 -27.44 -17.69 2.20
C GLY A 20 -28.01 -17.11 0.90
N ALA A 21 -27.73 -15.86 0.55
CA ALA A 21 -28.13 -15.28 -0.73
C ALA A 21 -27.34 -15.92 -1.89
N GLU A 22 -27.96 -16.01 -3.06
CA GLU A 22 -27.35 -16.51 -4.28
C GLU A 22 -27.39 -15.44 -5.37
N LEU A 23 -26.25 -15.17 -5.97
CA LEU A 23 -26.12 -14.25 -7.09
C LEU A 23 -25.88 -15.04 -8.37
N PRO A 24 -26.75 -14.97 -9.38
CA PRO A 24 -26.49 -15.58 -10.67
C PRO A 24 -25.29 -14.87 -11.35
N ALA A 25 -24.40 -15.65 -11.96
CA ALA A 25 -23.23 -15.13 -12.66
C ALA A 25 -22.76 -16.12 -13.71
N ASP A 26 -22.43 -15.62 -14.88
CA ASP A 26 -21.83 -16.37 -15.98
C ASP A 26 -20.30 -16.26 -15.98
N LEU A 27 -19.77 -15.25 -15.28
CA LEU A 27 -18.34 -15.01 -15.11
C LEU A 27 -18.08 -14.48 -13.68
N VAL A 28 -17.02 -14.95 -13.06
CA VAL A 28 -16.54 -14.44 -11.76
C VAL A 28 -15.10 -13.97 -11.91
N ILE A 29 -14.84 -12.71 -11.51
CA ILE A 29 -13.50 -12.15 -11.44
C ILE A 29 -13.12 -12.04 -9.97
N ALA A 30 -12.01 -12.70 -9.56
CA ALA A 30 -11.48 -12.66 -8.21
C ALA A 30 -10.28 -11.70 -8.12
N GLY A 31 -10.47 -10.60 -7.39
CA GLY A 31 -9.42 -9.63 -7.08
C GLY A 31 -9.21 -9.57 -5.57
N ILE A 32 -8.61 -10.62 -4.99
CA ILE A 32 -8.53 -10.84 -3.53
C ILE A 32 -7.11 -10.71 -2.96
N GLY A 33 -6.20 -10.06 -3.69
CA GLY A 33 -4.78 -9.92 -3.36
C GLY A 33 -3.92 -10.94 -4.06
N VAL A 34 -2.61 -10.86 -3.82
CA VAL A 34 -1.60 -11.71 -4.42
C VAL A 34 -0.61 -12.24 -3.37
N ASN A 35 -0.04 -13.40 -3.66
CA ASN A 35 1.13 -13.90 -2.94
C ASN A 35 2.38 -13.52 -3.74
N PRO A 36 3.45 -13.03 -3.08
CA PRO A 36 4.69 -12.74 -3.78
C PRO A 36 5.29 -14.04 -4.32
N GLU A 37 5.72 -14.03 -5.59
CA GLU A 37 6.45 -15.15 -6.15
C GLU A 37 7.90 -15.10 -5.66
N VAL A 38 8.29 -16.07 -4.87
CA VAL A 38 9.59 -16.13 -4.17
C VAL A 38 10.34 -17.44 -4.42
N THR A 39 9.82 -18.32 -5.27
CA THR A 39 10.36 -19.65 -5.51
C THR A 39 11.83 -19.60 -5.95
N LEU A 40 12.17 -18.71 -6.89
CA LEU A 40 13.53 -18.55 -7.36
C LEU A 40 14.48 -18.06 -6.24
N ALA A 41 14.04 -17.14 -5.42
CA ALA A 41 14.81 -16.65 -4.28
C ALA A 41 15.08 -17.78 -3.26
N GLN A 42 14.07 -18.61 -2.98
CA GLN A 42 14.23 -19.77 -2.10
C GLN A 42 15.20 -20.82 -2.67
N GLN A 43 15.16 -21.07 -3.98
CA GLN A 43 16.13 -21.96 -4.66
C GLN A 43 17.55 -21.42 -4.59
N CYS A 44 17.73 -20.10 -4.54
CA CYS A 44 19.01 -19.44 -4.31
C CYS A 44 19.36 -19.31 -2.82
N SER A 45 18.59 -19.90 -1.91
CA SER A 45 18.77 -19.81 -0.45
C SER A 45 18.73 -18.38 0.10
N LEU A 46 18.04 -17.46 -0.56
CA LEU A 46 17.86 -16.09 -0.10
C LEU A 46 16.78 -16.01 0.99
N ALA A 47 16.92 -15.06 1.90
CA ALA A 47 15.95 -14.81 2.96
C ALA A 47 14.60 -14.35 2.39
N VAL A 48 13.51 -14.98 2.86
CA VAL A 48 12.14 -14.71 2.46
C VAL A 48 11.28 -14.50 3.71
N ASP A 49 10.57 -13.37 3.76
CA ASP A 49 9.59 -13.04 4.79
C ASP A 49 8.50 -12.17 4.14
N ASN A 50 7.35 -12.75 3.80
CA ASN A 50 6.30 -12.06 3.03
C ASN A 50 6.87 -11.30 1.82
N GLY A 51 7.72 -11.97 1.03
CA GLY A 51 8.49 -11.42 -0.07
C GLY A 51 10.00 -11.66 0.12
N ILE A 52 10.80 -11.26 -0.85
CA ILE A 52 12.25 -11.37 -0.81
C ILE A 52 12.81 -10.28 0.10
N VAL A 53 13.53 -10.68 1.14
CA VAL A 53 14.11 -9.74 2.11
C VAL A 53 15.26 -8.97 1.48
N THR A 54 15.22 -7.63 1.55
CA THR A 54 16.30 -6.78 1.05
C THR A 54 16.71 -5.73 2.08
N ASP A 55 17.87 -5.12 1.87
CA ASP A 55 18.28 -3.92 2.58
C ASP A 55 17.62 -2.64 2.00
N ALA A 56 18.02 -1.47 2.49
CA ALA A 56 17.52 -0.18 2.01
C ALA A 56 17.96 0.13 0.55
N GLN A 57 18.95 -0.57 0.04
CA GLN A 57 19.46 -0.47 -1.33
C GLN A 57 18.85 -1.51 -2.29
N CYS A 58 17.80 -2.21 -1.85
CA CYS A 58 17.15 -3.32 -2.56
C CYS A 58 18.06 -4.54 -2.78
N ARG A 59 19.17 -4.68 -2.04
CA ARG A 59 20.10 -5.80 -2.12
C ARG A 59 19.64 -6.90 -1.18
N THR A 60 19.69 -8.16 -1.64
CA THR A 60 19.41 -9.32 -0.80
C THR A 60 20.60 -9.64 0.12
N ASP A 61 20.55 -10.74 0.84
CA ASP A 61 21.70 -11.31 1.58
C ASP A 61 22.83 -11.82 0.66
N ASP A 62 22.56 -12.10 -0.62
CA ASP A 62 23.63 -12.19 -1.64
C ASP A 62 23.88 -10.78 -2.22
N PRO A 63 25.13 -10.25 -2.12
CA PRO A 63 25.47 -8.90 -2.55
C PRO A 63 25.32 -8.64 -4.05
N ASN A 64 25.22 -9.69 -4.86
CA ASN A 64 25.06 -9.60 -6.32
C ASN A 64 23.60 -9.73 -6.78
N ILE A 65 22.68 -10.00 -5.86
CA ILE A 65 21.26 -10.19 -6.16
C ILE A 65 20.43 -9.08 -5.55
N PHE A 66 19.57 -8.47 -6.36
CA PHE A 66 18.65 -7.41 -5.98
C PHE A 66 17.21 -7.85 -6.18
N ALA A 67 16.30 -7.41 -5.32
CA ALA A 67 14.87 -7.60 -5.49
C ALA A 67 14.14 -6.25 -5.36
N ILE A 68 13.20 -6.00 -6.29
CA ILE A 68 12.43 -4.76 -6.38
C ILE A 68 10.96 -5.06 -6.69
N GLY A 69 10.10 -4.05 -6.53
CA GLY A 69 8.66 -4.15 -6.85
C GLY A 69 7.89 -4.98 -5.84
N ASP A 70 6.81 -5.61 -6.32
CA ASP A 70 5.79 -6.26 -5.48
C ASP A 70 6.29 -7.48 -4.71
N CYS A 71 7.37 -8.11 -5.14
CA CYS A 71 7.97 -9.24 -4.43
C CYS A 71 9.02 -8.85 -3.38
N ALA A 72 9.44 -7.59 -3.31
CA ALA A 72 10.50 -7.16 -2.40
C ALA A 72 9.94 -6.69 -1.05
N ASN A 73 10.53 -7.19 0.04
CA ASN A 73 10.27 -6.75 1.41
C ASN A 73 11.48 -5.94 1.89
N ARG A 74 11.34 -4.61 1.93
CA ARG A 74 12.43 -3.69 2.25
C ARG A 74 12.11 -2.78 3.44
N PRO A 75 13.13 -2.24 4.16
CA PRO A 75 12.91 -1.24 5.20
C PRO A 75 12.48 0.09 4.60
N MET A 76 11.53 0.77 5.24
CA MET A 76 11.01 2.08 4.82
C MET A 76 11.48 3.17 5.78
N VAL A 77 12.37 4.04 5.32
CA VAL A 77 13.03 5.09 6.12
C VAL A 77 12.01 6.05 6.78
N HIS A 78 10.97 6.45 6.06
CA HIS A 78 9.92 7.35 6.59
C HIS A 78 9.08 6.72 7.70
N PHE A 79 9.23 5.41 7.95
CA PHE A 79 8.42 4.62 8.89
C PHE A 79 9.29 3.83 9.87
N ASP A 80 10.30 4.48 10.45
CA ASP A 80 11.20 3.92 11.45
C ASP A 80 11.91 2.63 10.98
N ASN A 81 12.25 2.56 9.70
CA ASN A 81 12.83 1.39 9.04
C ASN A 81 11.99 0.11 9.18
N ARG A 82 10.68 0.24 9.41
CA ARG A 82 9.78 -0.91 9.38
C ARG A 82 9.84 -1.59 8.03
N ARG A 83 9.96 -2.92 8.03
CA ARG A 83 9.90 -3.72 6.81
C ARG A 83 8.49 -3.78 6.28
N VAL A 84 8.35 -3.55 4.99
CA VAL A 84 7.08 -3.66 4.27
C VAL A 84 7.29 -4.15 2.85
N ARG A 85 6.33 -4.89 2.37
CA ARG A 85 6.16 -5.24 0.96
C ARG A 85 5.02 -4.41 0.40
N LEU A 86 5.29 -3.55 -0.57
CA LEU A 86 4.31 -2.66 -1.18
C LEU A 86 4.03 -3.09 -2.61
N GLU A 87 2.77 -3.32 -2.91
CA GLU A 87 2.24 -3.64 -4.22
C GLU A 87 1.78 -2.35 -4.90
N SER A 88 2.72 -1.62 -5.52
CA SER A 88 2.39 -0.38 -6.22
C SER A 88 3.39 -0.05 -7.31
N VAL A 89 2.91 0.61 -8.37
CA VAL A 89 3.75 1.12 -9.46
C VAL A 89 4.83 2.06 -8.93
N HIS A 90 4.49 2.94 -7.98
CA HIS A 90 5.45 3.83 -7.35
C HIS A 90 6.61 3.06 -6.69
N ASN A 91 6.29 2.03 -5.86
CA ASN A 91 7.30 1.21 -5.20
C ASN A 91 8.22 0.49 -6.19
N ALA A 92 7.66 -0.02 -7.29
CA ALA A 92 8.46 -0.68 -8.33
C ALA A 92 9.44 0.29 -9.00
N ILE A 93 8.99 1.49 -9.37
CA ILE A 93 9.83 2.53 -9.99
C ILE A 93 10.88 3.04 -9.01
N GLU A 94 10.52 3.31 -7.76
CA GLU A 94 11.46 3.76 -6.73
C GLU A 94 12.52 2.69 -6.45
N GLY A 95 12.10 1.43 -6.29
CA GLY A 95 13.02 0.31 -6.11
C GLY A 95 14.01 0.15 -7.26
N ALA A 96 13.55 0.32 -8.51
CA ALA A 96 14.41 0.27 -9.68
C ALA A 96 15.47 1.38 -9.67
N LYS A 97 15.10 2.61 -9.30
CA LYS A 97 16.05 3.74 -9.17
C LYS A 97 17.09 3.47 -8.07
N ILE A 98 16.65 2.96 -6.92
CA ILE A 98 17.51 2.64 -5.78
C ILE A 98 18.50 1.54 -6.16
N ALA A 99 18.01 0.42 -6.70
CA ALA A 99 18.85 -0.71 -7.10
C ALA A 99 19.87 -0.31 -8.18
N THR A 100 19.45 0.47 -9.18
CA THR A 100 20.34 1.00 -10.22
C THR A 100 21.46 1.85 -9.63
N ALA A 101 21.14 2.76 -8.72
CA ALA A 101 22.16 3.59 -8.06
C ALA A 101 23.14 2.72 -7.27
N ALA A 102 22.66 1.72 -6.55
CA ALA A 102 23.49 0.79 -5.80
C ALA A 102 24.43 -0.04 -6.68
N ILE A 103 23.93 -0.56 -7.81
CA ILE A 103 24.71 -1.32 -8.80
C ILE A 103 25.81 -0.45 -9.42
N LEU A 104 25.52 0.82 -9.69
CA LEU A 104 26.46 1.75 -10.30
C LEU A 104 27.39 2.46 -9.29
N GLY A 105 27.29 2.15 -8.00
CA GLY A 105 28.02 2.83 -6.94
C GLY A 105 27.70 4.33 -6.82
N GLN A 106 26.49 4.73 -7.22
CA GLN A 106 26.03 6.12 -7.17
C GLN A 106 25.32 6.41 -5.85
N PRO A 107 25.22 7.69 -5.43
CA PRO A 107 24.42 8.07 -4.28
C PRO A 107 22.96 7.62 -4.42
N ALA A 108 22.37 7.16 -3.32
CA ALA A 108 20.95 6.78 -3.30
C ALA A 108 20.06 7.98 -3.68
N PRO A 109 19.01 7.78 -4.48
CA PRO A 109 18.06 8.83 -4.81
C PRO A 109 17.32 9.32 -3.56
N ALA A 110 16.79 10.54 -3.61
CA ALA A 110 15.86 11.01 -2.57
C ALA A 110 14.64 10.10 -2.55
N LEU A 111 14.29 9.63 -1.34
CA LEU A 111 13.14 8.74 -1.14
C LEU A 111 11.87 9.57 -0.96
N GLU A 112 10.81 9.15 -1.63
CA GLU A 112 9.47 9.71 -1.48
C GLU A 112 8.68 8.96 -0.39
N ALA A 113 7.65 9.61 0.16
CA ALA A 113 6.65 8.88 0.93
C ALA A 113 5.91 7.91 -0.01
N PRO A 114 5.68 6.64 0.41
CA PRO A 114 4.91 5.72 -0.41
C PRO A 114 3.55 6.32 -0.77
N TRP A 115 3.11 6.08 -1.99
CA TRP A 115 1.80 6.54 -2.42
C TRP A 115 1.16 5.57 -3.39
N PHE A 116 -0.17 5.62 -3.45
CA PHE A 116 -1.01 4.75 -4.26
C PHE A 116 -2.24 5.51 -4.74
N TRP A 117 -2.90 5.01 -5.78
CA TRP A 117 -4.18 5.53 -6.24
C TRP A 117 -5.11 4.41 -6.70
N SER A 118 -6.41 4.70 -6.69
CA SER A 118 -7.42 3.86 -7.29
C SER A 118 -8.52 4.74 -7.86
N ASP A 119 -8.90 4.46 -9.09
CA ASP A 119 -10.03 5.12 -9.75
C ASP A 119 -11.22 4.15 -9.79
N GLN A 120 -12.35 4.55 -9.21
CA GLN A 120 -13.59 3.80 -9.18
C GLN A 120 -14.71 4.67 -9.73
N TYR A 121 -14.99 4.58 -11.03
CA TYR A 121 -15.90 5.45 -11.76
C TYR A 121 -15.51 6.94 -11.61
N ASP A 122 -16.30 7.71 -10.88
CA ASP A 122 -16.09 9.13 -10.55
C ASP A 122 -15.34 9.38 -9.25
N LEU A 123 -14.95 8.30 -8.51
CA LEU A 123 -14.15 8.38 -7.30
C LEU A 123 -12.68 8.21 -7.60
N LYS A 124 -11.90 9.20 -7.20
CA LYS A 124 -10.44 9.17 -7.23
C LYS A 124 -9.92 9.06 -5.81
N LEU A 125 -9.44 7.88 -5.44
CA LEU A 125 -8.75 7.66 -4.18
C LEU A 125 -7.25 7.88 -4.41
N GLN A 126 -6.65 8.70 -3.57
CA GLN A 126 -5.20 8.89 -3.51
C GLN A 126 -4.72 8.71 -2.07
N ILE A 127 -3.70 7.88 -1.90
CA ILE A 127 -3.15 7.50 -0.59
C ILE A 127 -1.70 7.96 -0.52
N ALA A 128 -1.30 8.55 0.59
CA ALA A 128 0.09 8.83 0.91
C ALA A 128 0.43 8.25 2.28
N GLY A 129 1.61 7.65 2.41
CA GLY A 129 2.07 7.07 3.65
C GLY A 129 1.53 5.66 3.93
N LEU A 130 1.73 5.21 5.17
CA LEU A 130 1.32 3.90 5.67
C LEU A 130 0.56 4.08 6.98
N PHE A 131 -0.72 3.76 7.01
CA PHE A 131 -1.59 4.01 8.16
C PHE A 131 -1.43 3.01 9.31
N GLN A 132 -0.80 1.84 9.09
CA GLN A 132 -0.71 0.80 10.13
C GLN A 132 -0.07 1.33 11.41
N GLY A 133 -0.75 1.09 12.53
CA GLY A 133 -0.32 1.52 13.87
C GLY A 133 -0.71 2.96 14.19
N TYR A 134 -1.69 3.54 13.48
CA TYR A 134 -2.28 4.81 13.88
C TYR A 134 -3.03 4.68 15.22
N ASP A 135 -3.03 5.77 15.97
CA ASP A 135 -3.76 5.92 17.24
C ASP A 135 -4.86 6.97 17.12
N HIS A 136 -4.87 7.73 16.04
CA HIS A 136 -5.82 8.82 15.83
C HIS A 136 -6.11 9.06 14.35
N ILE A 137 -7.37 9.38 14.01
CA ILE A 137 -7.80 9.77 12.68
C ILE A 137 -8.48 11.14 12.75
N ALA A 138 -8.14 12.02 11.80
CA ALA A 138 -8.81 13.29 11.60
C ALA A 138 -9.42 13.35 10.19
N PHE A 139 -10.67 13.78 10.09
CA PHE A 139 -11.36 13.93 8.81
C PHE A 139 -11.43 15.39 8.39
N ARG A 140 -11.31 15.60 7.09
CA ARG A 140 -11.62 16.87 6.43
C ARG A 140 -12.57 16.63 5.27
N GLY A 141 -13.70 17.34 5.25
CA GLY A 141 -14.80 17.07 4.35
C GLY A 141 -15.80 16.07 4.93
N VAL A 142 -16.71 15.59 4.11
CA VAL A 142 -17.83 14.73 4.52
C VAL A 142 -17.87 13.51 3.59
N PRO A 143 -17.75 12.28 4.11
CA PRO A 143 -17.77 11.07 3.29
C PRO A 143 -18.98 10.95 2.37
N GLU A 144 -20.15 11.34 2.86
CA GLU A 144 -21.41 11.30 2.11
C GLU A 144 -21.41 12.21 0.87
N ALA A 145 -20.59 13.28 0.91
CA ALA A 145 -20.38 14.16 -0.24
C ALA A 145 -19.39 13.59 -1.27
N ARG A 146 -18.84 12.39 -1.01
CA ARG A 146 -17.82 11.71 -1.86
C ARG A 146 -16.59 12.61 -2.14
N SER A 147 -16.31 13.54 -1.23
CA SER A 147 -15.19 14.49 -1.30
C SER A 147 -14.66 14.77 0.10
N PHE A 148 -13.68 13.97 0.53
CA PHE A 148 -13.12 14.04 1.88
C PHE A 148 -11.68 13.53 1.91
N ALA A 149 -11.00 13.79 3.04
CA ALA A 149 -9.72 13.19 3.35
C ALA A 149 -9.71 12.68 4.80
N ALA A 150 -9.05 11.54 5.02
CA ALA A 150 -8.73 10.97 6.32
C ALA A 150 -7.22 11.10 6.55
N PHE A 151 -6.81 11.64 7.68
CA PHE A 151 -5.42 11.80 8.07
C PHE A 151 -5.15 10.93 9.29
N TYR A 152 -4.15 10.05 9.19
CA TYR A 152 -3.81 9.08 10.21
C TYR A 152 -2.58 9.56 10.98
N TYR A 153 -2.69 9.56 12.30
CA TYR A 153 -1.63 10.00 13.20
C TYR A 153 -1.19 8.85 14.10
N ARG A 154 0.08 8.87 14.48
CA ARG A 154 0.66 8.03 15.52
C ARG A 154 1.49 8.91 16.45
N SER A 155 1.13 8.95 17.73
CA SER A 155 1.78 9.80 18.73
C SER A 155 1.91 11.28 18.28
N GLY A 156 0.83 11.80 17.66
CA GLY A 156 0.77 13.17 17.15
C GLY A 156 1.51 13.42 15.82
N LYS A 157 2.21 12.42 15.27
CA LYS A 157 2.89 12.50 13.97
C LYS A 157 1.96 12.00 12.86
N LEU A 158 1.82 12.77 11.79
CA LEU A 158 1.11 12.33 10.58
C LEU A 158 1.89 11.20 9.90
N ILE A 159 1.24 10.04 9.71
CA ILE A 159 1.85 8.86 9.10
C ILE A 159 1.20 8.46 7.78
N ALA A 160 -0.08 8.82 7.57
CA ALA A 160 -0.75 8.57 6.30
C ALA A 160 -1.90 9.55 6.05
N GLY A 161 -2.34 9.62 4.81
CA GLY A 161 -3.53 10.35 4.41
C GLY A 161 -4.18 9.73 3.19
N ASP A 162 -5.50 9.47 3.29
CA ASP A 162 -6.35 8.98 2.21
C ASP A 162 -7.23 10.14 1.75
N ALA A 163 -7.27 10.42 0.47
CA ALA A 163 -8.04 11.51 -0.09
C ALA A 163 -8.96 11.00 -1.20
N VAL A 164 -10.26 11.19 -1.05
CA VAL A 164 -11.27 10.89 -2.07
C VAL A 164 -11.69 12.19 -2.71
N ASN A 165 -11.43 12.34 -4.02
CA ASN A 165 -11.70 13.56 -4.80
C ASN A 165 -11.13 14.85 -4.17
N ARG A 166 -9.97 14.73 -3.49
CA ARG A 166 -9.28 15.80 -2.75
C ARG A 166 -7.77 15.81 -3.03
N PRO A 167 -7.33 16.09 -4.27
CA PRO A 167 -5.91 16.00 -4.63
C PRO A 167 -5.01 16.96 -3.83
N GLY A 168 -5.52 18.11 -3.40
CA GLY A 168 -4.76 19.06 -2.58
C GLY A 168 -4.41 18.50 -1.20
N GLU A 169 -5.35 17.81 -0.55
CA GLU A 169 -5.15 17.13 0.72
C GLU A 169 -4.16 15.97 0.61
N TYR A 170 -4.24 15.17 -0.47
CA TYR A 170 -3.26 14.13 -0.77
C TYR A 170 -1.85 14.70 -0.91
N LEU A 171 -1.66 15.72 -1.75
CA LEU A 171 -0.34 16.35 -1.95
C LEU A 171 0.19 16.95 -0.65
N GLY A 172 -0.68 17.59 0.14
CA GLY A 172 -0.33 18.13 1.45
C GLY A 172 0.13 17.05 2.43
N ALA A 173 -0.60 15.92 2.50
CA ALA A 173 -0.23 14.78 3.35
C ALA A 173 1.12 14.20 2.92
N LYS A 174 1.31 13.92 1.63
CA LYS A 174 2.58 13.40 1.09
C LYS A 174 3.76 14.28 1.48
N MET A 175 3.67 15.58 1.20
CA MET A 175 4.72 16.54 1.51
C MET A 175 5.04 16.65 3.01
N LEU A 176 4.02 16.58 3.88
CA LEU A 176 4.20 16.62 5.33
C LEU A 176 4.91 15.37 5.84
N ILE A 177 4.53 14.19 5.35
CA ILE A 177 5.16 12.91 5.71
C ILE A 177 6.63 12.91 5.29
N GLU A 178 6.95 13.32 4.06
CA GLU A 178 8.34 13.41 3.54
C GLU A 178 9.21 14.35 4.39
N LYS A 179 8.64 15.45 4.86
CA LYS A 179 9.33 16.43 5.72
C LYS A 179 9.33 16.06 7.21
N GLY A 180 8.72 14.95 7.60
CA GLY A 180 8.55 14.56 9.00
C GLY A 180 7.77 15.60 9.84
N ARG A 181 6.90 16.37 9.18
CA ARG A 181 6.10 17.43 9.81
C ARG A 181 4.66 16.96 9.98
N SER A 182 3.99 17.53 10.98
CA SER A 182 2.57 17.29 11.24
C SER A 182 1.84 18.60 11.43
N LEU A 183 0.64 18.71 10.86
CA LEU A 183 -0.25 19.81 11.21
C LEU A 183 -0.83 19.54 12.60
N ARG A 184 -0.91 20.57 13.44
CA ARG A 184 -1.73 20.48 14.65
C ARG A 184 -3.20 20.37 14.21
N TYR A 185 -3.82 19.23 14.53
CA TYR A 185 -5.21 19.00 14.13
C TYR A 185 -6.15 19.88 14.95
N ARG A 186 -6.84 20.80 14.24
CA ARG A 186 -8.02 21.53 14.72
C ARG A 186 -9.32 20.98 14.09
N TRP A 187 -9.34 19.69 13.68
CA TRP A 187 -10.42 19.12 12.88
C TRP A 187 -11.27 18.17 13.72
N ARG A 188 -12.50 17.91 13.28
CA ARG A 188 -13.40 16.95 13.94
C ARG A 188 -12.69 15.61 14.13
N VAL A 189 -12.53 15.25 15.39
CA VAL A 189 -11.98 13.98 15.83
C VAL A 189 -13.10 12.95 15.74
N VAL A 190 -12.93 11.90 14.93
CA VAL A 190 -13.70 10.67 15.05
C VAL A 190 -12.72 9.63 15.58
N ILE A 191 -12.83 9.35 16.87
CA ILE A 191 -12.14 8.22 17.50
C ILE A 191 -13.02 7.00 17.18
N HIS A 192 -12.46 6.02 16.46
CA HIS A 192 -13.02 4.68 16.48
C HIS A 192 -12.16 3.82 17.41
N PRO A 193 -12.82 3.04 18.30
CA PRO A 193 -12.16 2.11 19.21
C PRO A 193 -11.45 0.97 18.48
#